data_5850a854dde85579c150ab71f478d3cd
#
_entry.id   5850a854dde85579c150ab71f478d3cd
#
_cell.length_a   1.000
_cell.length_b   1.000
_cell.length_c   1.000
_cell.angle_alpha   90.00
_cell.angle_beta   90.00
_cell.angle_gamma   90.00
#
_symmetry.space_group_name_H-M   'P 1'
#
loop_
_entity.id
_entity.type
_entity.pdbx_description
1 polymer ?
#
loop_
_entity_poly.entity_id
_entity_poly.type
_entity_poly.pdbx_seq_one_letter_code
_entity_poly.pdbx_strand_id
1 'polypeptide(L)'
;MNEVYEFIKKSGVYYLATDENGKPRVRPFGTINVFENKLYVQTGKIKDCYKQMENKQVELCAFQDGKWLRLTGTLIPDERISAQEDMLKHYPELNGMYKAGDGNTIVLYFKDATATFYSFSEEPRTVKF
;
A
#
# COMPACT_ATOMS: atom_id res chain seq x y z
N MET A 1 11.61 -7.32 -1.36
CA MET A 1 10.47 -6.48 -1.84
C MET A 1 9.56 -7.22 -2.82
N ASN A 2 10.10 -7.90 -3.80
CA ASN A 2 9.26 -8.60 -4.79
C ASN A 2 8.37 -9.68 -4.16
N GLU A 3 8.88 -10.41 -3.19
CA GLU A 3 8.10 -11.43 -2.47
C GLU A 3 6.92 -10.79 -1.73
N VAL A 4 7.13 -9.61 -1.14
CA VAL A 4 6.09 -8.86 -0.44
C VAL A 4 5.02 -8.40 -1.43
N TYR A 5 5.44 -7.83 -2.55
CA TYR A 5 4.52 -7.41 -3.62
C TYR A 5 3.67 -8.58 -4.11
N GLU A 6 4.31 -9.71 -4.42
CA GLU A 6 3.60 -10.90 -4.94
C GLU A 6 2.56 -11.42 -3.94
N PHE A 7 2.90 -11.44 -2.65
CA PHE A 7 1.97 -11.88 -1.62
C PHE A 7 0.76 -10.97 -1.54
N ILE A 8 0.97 -9.66 -1.51
CA ILE A 8 -0.13 -8.68 -1.40
C ILE A 8 -0.99 -8.72 -2.67
N LYS A 9 -0.36 -8.78 -3.84
CA LYS A 9 -1.06 -8.85 -5.12
C LYS A 9 -1.98 -10.07 -5.19
N LYS A 10 -1.48 -11.21 -4.73
CA LYS A 10 -2.21 -12.47 -4.74
C LYS A 10 -3.36 -12.47 -3.74
N SER A 11 -3.22 -11.78 -2.61
CA SER A 11 -4.31 -11.68 -1.63
C SER A 11 -5.45 -10.81 -2.12
N GLY A 12 -5.20 -9.92 -3.08
CA GLY A 12 -6.20 -9.04 -3.70
C GLY A 12 -6.53 -7.85 -2.84
N VAL A 13 -7.25 -8.05 -1.73
CA VAL A 13 -7.57 -7.00 -0.77
C VAL A 13 -6.65 -7.12 0.42
N TYR A 14 -6.13 -6.01 0.88
CA TYR A 14 -5.40 -5.91 2.14
C TYR A 14 -6.02 -4.82 2.99
N TYR A 15 -5.67 -4.78 4.28
CA TYR A 15 -6.23 -3.81 5.21
C TYR A 15 -5.11 -2.88 5.67
N LEU A 16 -5.34 -1.57 5.48
CA LEU A 16 -4.36 -0.55 5.84
C LEU A 16 -4.78 0.12 7.13
N ALA A 17 -3.90 0.07 8.12
CA ALA A 17 -4.11 0.71 9.42
C ALA A 17 -3.32 2.01 9.50
N THR A 18 -3.97 3.05 9.99
CA THR A 18 -3.40 4.38 10.19
C THR A 18 -3.77 4.89 11.57
N ASP A 19 -3.12 5.98 11.98
CA ASP A 19 -3.43 6.67 13.22
C ASP A 19 -4.10 8.01 12.92
N GLU A 20 -5.23 8.27 13.56
CA GLU A 20 -5.94 9.55 13.47
C GLU A 20 -5.98 10.16 14.86
N ASN A 21 -5.00 11.00 15.19
CA ASN A 21 -4.91 11.68 16.48
C ASN A 21 -5.02 10.72 17.66
N GLY A 22 -4.30 9.60 17.61
CA GLY A 22 -4.28 8.58 18.63
C GLY A 22 -5.37 7.52 18.50
N LYS A 23 -6.26 7.63 17.50
CA LYS A 23 -7.29 6.63 17.23
C LYS A 23 -6.84 5.74 16.07
N PRO A 24 -6.81 4.41 16.25
CA PRO A 24 -6.50 3.52 15.15
C PRO A 24 -7.65 3.51 14.14
N ARG A 25 -7.30 3.55 12.86
CA ARG A 25 -8.24 3.44 11.75
C ARG A 25 -7.78 2.33 10.83
N VAL A 26 -8.71 1.58 10.26
CA VAL A 26 -8.40 0.50 9.32
C VAL A 26 -9.45 0.48 8.22
N ARG A 27 -8.99 0.21 6.97
CA ARG A 27 -9.90 0.12 5.82
C ARG A 27 -9.30 -0.79 4.75
N PRO A 28 -10.14 -1.37 3.89
CA PRO A 28 -9.65 -2.20 2.80
C PRO A 28 -9.02 -1.36 1.70
N PHE A 29 -7.94 -1.89 1.11
CA PHE A 29 -7.25 -1.35 -0.06
C PHE A 29 -7.06 -2.48 -1.06
N GLY A 30 -7.02 -2.14 -2.35
CA GLY A 30 -6.86 -3.13 -3.41
C GLY A 30 -5.71 -2.85 -4.37
N THR A 31 -4.97 -1.74 -4.21
CA THR A 31 -3.91 -1.37 -5.13
C THR A 31 -2.54 -1.63 -4.53
N ILE A 32 -1.67 -2.25 -5.32
CA ILE A 32 -0.27 -2.48 -4.97
C ILE A 32 0.52 -2.56 -6.26
N ASN A 33 1.66 -1.88 -6.35
CA ASN A 33 2.44 -1.82 -7.56
C ASN A 33 3.92 -1.62 -7.24
N VAL A 34 4.78 -2.12 -8.11
CA VAL A 34 6.22 -1.85 -8.03
C VAL A 34 6.57 -0.93 -9.18
N PHE A 35 7.15 0.21 -8.86
CA PHE A 35 7.58 1.21 -9.84
C PHE A 35 8.91 1.80 -9.38
N GLU A 36 9.90 1.82 -10.30
CA GLU A 36 11.26 2.31 -9.99
C GLU A 36 11.84 1.71 -8.70
N ASN A 37 11.64 0.40 -8.56
CA ASN A 37 12.16 -0.38 -7.43
C ASN A 37 11.62 0.06 -6.07
N LYS A 38 10.37 0.57 -6.03
CA LYS A 38 9.66 0.93 -4.81
C LYS A 38 8.26 0.35 -4.83
N LEU A 39 7.72 0.09 -3.65
CA LEU A 39 6.39 -0.49 -3.48
C LEU A 39 5.37 0.62 -3.24
N TYR A 40 4.37 0.71 -4.13
CA TYR A 40 3.41 1.81 -4.13
C TYR A 40 2.00 1.34 -3.82
N VAL A 41 1.26 2.21 -3.16
CA VAL A 41 -0.20 2.13 -2.97
C VAL A 41 -0.82 3.39 -3.56
N GLN A 42 -2.14 3.36 -3.82
CA GLN A 42 -2.85 4.49 -4.42
C GLN A 42 -4.07 4.86 -3.59
N THR A 43 -4.35 6.16 -3.51
CA THR A 43 -5.58 6.68 -2.92
C THR A 43 -5.97 7.99 -3.60
N GLY A 44 -7.01 8.66 -3.09
CA GLY A 44 -7.41 9.99 -3.53
C GLY A 44 -7.11 11.02 -2.46
N LYS A 45 -6.59 12.19 -2.86
CA LYS A 45 -6.23 13.25 -1.91
C LYS A 45 -7.42 13.82 -1.15
N ILE A 46 -8.62 13.72 -1.71
CA ILE A 46 -9.83 14.22 -1.06
C ILE A 46 -10.31 13.30 0.08
N LYS A 47 -9.78 12.08 0.18
CA LYS A 47 -10.16 11.14 1.24
C LYS A 47 -9.43 11.49 2.53
N ASP A 48 -10.15 11.34 3.67
CA ASP A 48 -9.55 11.57 4.98
C ASP A 48 -8.34 10.68 5.24
N CYS A 49 -8.35 9.45 4.73
CA CYS A 49 -7.25 8.53 4.95
C CYS A 49 -5.93 9.04 4.37
N TYR A 50 -5.96 9.85 3.30
CA TYR A 50 -4.73 10.42 2.73
C TYR A 50 -3.96 11.25 3.77
N LYS A 51 -4.66 12.04 4.57
CA LYS A 51 -4.04 12.86 5.62
C LYS A 51 -3.37 12.00 6.69
N GLN A 52 -3.86 10.78 6.87
CA GLN A 52 -3.31 9.82 7.83
C GLN A 52 -2.17 8.99 7.23
N MET A 53 -1.99 9.05 5.91
CA MET A 53 -0.97 8.31 5.17
C MET A 53 0.24 9.17 4.81
N GLU A 54 0.00 10.42 4.46
CA GLU A 54 0.98 11.36 3.94
C GLU A 54 2.14 11.57 4.90
N ASN A 55 3.32 11.07 4.53
CA ASN A 55 4.55 11.15 5.35
C ASN A 55 4.38 10.56 6.75
N LYS A 56 3.51 9.56 6.88
CA LYS A 56 3.19 8.92 8.15
C LYS A 56 3.54 7.45 8.12
N GLN A 57 3.83 6.91 9.30
CA GLN A 57 4.02 5.49 9.48
C GLN A 57 2.66 4.80 9.47
N VAL A 58 2.57 3.69 8.73
CA VAL A 58 1.36 2.91 8.61
C VAL A 58 1.69 1.42 8.74
N GLU A 59 0.66 0.62 8.87
CA GLU A 59 0.81 -0.84 8.80
C GLU A 59 -0.30 -1.40 7.93
N LEU A 60 0.04 -2.36 7.07
CA LEU A 60 -0.96 -3.11 6.34
C LEU A 60 -0.88 -4.59 6.72
N CYS A 61 -2.01 -5.26 6.56
CA CYS A 61 -2.12 -6.70 6.78
C CYS A 61 -2.82 -7.34 5.57
N ALA A 62 -2.18 -8.36 5.00
CA ALA A 62 -2.73 -9.15 3.90
C ALA A 62 -2.80 -10.61 4.32
N PHE A 63 -3.88 -11.28 3.94
CA PHE A 63 -4.11 -12.68 4.31
C PHE A 63 -4.31 -13.52 3.06
N GLN A 64 -3.66 -14.69 3.02
CA GLN A 64 -3.78 -15.60 1.89
C GLN A 64 -3.42 -17.03 2.30
N ASP A 65 -4.31 -17.97 2.03
CA ASP A 65 -4.07 -19.41 2.23
C ASP A 65 -3.56 -19.75 3.64
N GLY A 66 -4.21 -19.18 4.67
CA GLY A 66 -3.85 -19.47 6.05
C GLY A 66 -2.58 -18.79 6.53
N LYS A 67 -1.97 -17.96 5.70
CA LYS A 67 -0.77 -17.17 6.04
C LYS A 67 -1.11 -15.70 5.96
N TRP A 68 -0.38 -14.89 6.73
CA TRP A 68 -0.58 -13.45 6.63
C TRP A 68 0.74 -12.69 6.66
N LEU A 69 0.69 -11.48 6.12
CA LEU A 69 1.81 -10.58 6.03
C LEU A 69 1.44 -9.29 6.73
N ARG A 70 2.35 -8.79 7.56
CA ARG A 70 2.23 -7.45 8.13
C ARG A 70 3.39 -6.63 7.59
N LEU A 71 3.08 -5.47 7.02
CA LEU A 71 4.09 -4.57 6.44
C LEU A 71 3.96 -3.21 7.12
N THR A 72 5.05 -2.76 7.74
CA THR A 72 5.12 -1.41 8.32
C THR A 72 6.10 -0.56 7.52
N GLY A 73 5.87 0.73 7.50
CA GLY A 73 6.77 1.68 6.87
C GLY A 73 6.16 3.06 6.81
N THR A 74 6.93 4.02 6.34
CA THR A 74 6.47 5.39 6.14
C THR A 74 6.05 5.55 4.69
N LEU A 75 4.84 6.06 4.48
CA LEU A 75 4.33 6.32 3.14
C LEU A 75 4.74 7.70 2.66
N ILE A 76 5.42 7.75 1.52
CA ILE A 76 5.90 9.00 0.93
C ILE A 76 5.11 9.28 -0.35
N PRO A 77 4.40 10.43 -0.42
CA PRO A 77 3.69 10.80 -1.64
C PRO A 77 4.63 11.02 -2.82
N ASP A 78 4.22 10.55 -3.99
CA ASP A 78 4.94 10.78 -5.23
C ASP A 78 3.99 11.47 -6.19
N GLU A 79 4.23 12.77 -6.42
CA GLU A 79 3.36 13.62 -7.23
C GLU A 79 3.60 13.48 -8.73
N ARG A 80 4.58 12.68 -9.15
CA ARG A 80 4.93 12.57 -10.57
C ARG A 80 3.82 11.89 -11.36
N ILE A 81 3.50 12.47 -12.50
CA ILE A 81 2.48 11.92 -13.42
C ILE A 81 2.86 10.50 -13.85
N SER A 82 4.15 10.24 -14.11
CA SER A 82 4.64 8.93 -14.52
C SER A 82 4.31 7.83 -13.50
N ALA A 83 4.43 8.13 -12.22
CA ALA A 83 4.11 7.16 -11.16
C ALA A 83 2.60 6.89 -11.10
N GLN A 84 1.78 7.92 -11.28
CA GLN A 84 0.32 7.80 -11.33
C GLN A 84 -0.12 6.98 -12.55
N GLU A 85 0.44 7.27 -13.71
CA GLU A 85 0.14 6.55 -14.95
C GLU A 85 0.46 5.07 -14.83
N ASP A 86 1.60 4.73 -14.23
CA ASP A 86 2.00 3.34 -14.07
C ASP A 86 1.02 2.57 -13.20
N MET A 87 0.59 3.17 -12.08
CA MET A 87 -0.42 2.56 -11.21
C MET A 87 -1.74 2.34 -11.94
N LEU A 88 -2.24 3.35 -12.64
CA LEU A 88 -3.52 3.26 -13.36
C LEU A 88 -3.45 2.27 -14.52
N LYS A 89 -2.29 2.08 -15.11
CA LYS A 89 -2.07 1.07 -16.15
C LYS A 89 -2.27 -0.34 -15.60
N HIS A 90 -1.86 -0.58 -14.36
CA HIS A 90 -2.00 -1.88 -13.70
C HIS A 90 -3.41 -2.11 -13.14
N TYR A 91 -4.19 -1.04 -12.96
CA TYR A 91 -5.56 -1.08 -12.42
C TYR A 91 -6.49 -0.28 -13.31
N PRO A 92 -6.76 -0.74 -14.55
CA PRO A 92 -7.59 0.01 -15.51
C PRO A 92 -9.02 0.25 -15.00
N GLU A 93 -9.52 -0.57 -14.06
CA GLU A 93 -10.82 -0.37 -13.42
C GLU A 93 -10.92 0.94 -12.64
N LEU A 94 -9.79 1.55 -12.27
CA LEU A 94 -9.76 2.84 -11.59
C LEU A 94 -9.98 4.02 -12.53
N ASN A 95 -9.87 3.81 -13.85
CA ASN A 95 -9.99 4.89 -14.83
C ASN A 95 -11.37 5.57 -14.84
N GLY A 96 -12.37 4.93 -14.26
CA GLY A 96 -13.70 5.53 -14.11
C GLY A 96 -13.77 6.57 -12.99
N MET A 97 -12.83 6.54 -12.04
CA MET A 97 -12.82 7.42 -10.87
C MET A 97 -11.58 8.33 -10.82
N TYR A 98 -10.47 7.89 -11.42
CA TYR A 98 -9.19 8.59 -11.32
C TYR A 98 -8.56 8.75 -12.70
N LYS A 99 -7.81 9.83 -12.87
CA LYS A 99 -7.02 10.09 -14.07
C LYS A 99 -5.69 10.72 -13.65
N ALA A 100 -4.60 10.29 -14.26
CA ALA A 100 -3.29 10.87 -13.98
C ALA A 100 -3.34 12.38 -14.18
N GLY A 101 -2.85 13.14 -13.21
CA GLY A 101 -2.84 14.60 -13.27
C GLY A 101 -4.18 15.25 -12.95
N ASP A 102 -5.15 14.50 -12.40
CA ASP A 102 -6.49 15.04 -12.06
C ASP A 102 -6.50 15.88 -10.77
N GLY A 103 -5.36 15.98 -10.07
CA GLY A 103 -5.27 16.71 -8.81
C GLY A 103 -5.80 15.94 -7.61
N ASN A 104 -6.30 14.73 -7.80
CA ASN A 104 -6.87 13.88 -6.76
C ASN A 104 -6.12 12.57 -6.59
N THR A 105 -5.91 11.82 -7.69
CA THR A 105 -5.20 10.54 -7.57
C THR A 105 -3.76 10.77 -7.10
N ILE A 106 -3.34 9.97 -6.14
CA ILE A 106 -2.00 10.06 -5.56
C ILE A 106 -1.48 8.65 -5.30
N VAL A 107 -0.21 8.45 -5.62
CA VAL A 107 0.49 7.22 -5.27
C VAL A 107 1.54 7.54 -4.21
N LEU A 108 1.74 6.59 -3.29
CA LEU A 108 2.68 6.73 -2.19
C LEU A 108 3.53 5.47 -2.13
N TYR A 109 4.82 5.62 -1.87
CA TYR A 109 5.69 4.45 -1.74
C TYR A 109 6.13 4.26 -0.29
N PHE A 110 6.41 3.00 0.05
CA PHE A 110 6.92 2.64 1.37
C PHE A 110 8.40 2.95 1.48
N LYS A 111 8.76 3.70 2.52
CA LYS A 111 10.13 3.98 2.91
C LYS A 111 10.42 3.30 4.24
N ASP A 112 11.62 2.71 4.38
CA ASP A 112 12.03 2.01 5.59
C ASP A 112 11.03 0.93 5.98
N ALA A 113 10.72 0.06 5.02
CA ALA A 113 9.68 -0.94 5.17
C ALA A 113 10.20 -2.20 5.86
N THR A 114 9.37 -2.75 6.74
CA THR A 114 9.60 -4.03 7.39
C THR A 114 8.38 -4.91 7.18
N ALA A 115 8.57 -6.05 6.52
CA ALA A 115 7.53 -7.02 6.25
C ALA A 115 7.79 -8.28 7.07
N THR A 116 6.77 -8.78 7.75
CA THR A 116 6.86 -10.03 8.51
C THR A 116 5.80 -10.99 8.01
N PHE A 117 6.24 -12.19 7.63
CA PHE A 117 5.38 -13.28 7.17
C PHE A 117 5.06 -14.20 8.35
N TYR A 118 3.78 -14.49 8.54
CA TYR A 118 3.27 -15.30 9.64
C TYR A 118 2.50 -16.51 9.10
N SER A 119 2.55 -17.61 9.86
CA SER A 119 1.68 -18.76 9.66
C SER A 119 1.44 -19.43 11.01
N PHE A 120 0.52 -20.38 11.05
CA PHE A 120 0.25 -21.13 12.30
C PHE A 120 1.28 -22.23 12.55
N SER A 121 2.12 -22.56 11.57
CA SER A 121 3.03 -23.71 11.65
C SER A 121 4.52 -23.35 11.60
N GLU A 122 4.86 -22.14 11.17
CA GLU A 122 6.25 -21.72 10.98
C GLU A 122 6.59 -20.52 11.82
N GLU A 123 7.89 -20.34 12.13
CA GLU A 123 8.37 -19.15 12.79
C GLU A 123 8.19 -17.91 11.90
N PRO A 124 7.89 -16.73 12.46
CA PRO A 124 7.80 -15.50 11.70
C PRO A 124 9.11 -15.20 10.95
N ARG A 125 8.97 -14.71 9.72
CA ARG A 125 10.13 -14.36 8.89
C ARG A 125 10.03 -12.92 8.45
N THR A 126 11.09 -12.15 8.65
CA THR A 126 11.12 -10.70 8.41
C THR A 126 12.00 -10.34 7.23
N VAL A 127 11.49 -9.44 6.39
CA VAL A 127 12.19 -8.87 5.24
C VAL A 127 12.14 -7.35 5.36
N LYS A 128 13.26 -6.67 5.13
CA LYS A 128 13.34 -5.20 5.17
C LYS A 128 13.75 -4.66 3.81
N PHE A 129 13.16 -3.53 3.44
CA PHE A 129 13.51 -2.87 2.18
C PHE A 129 13.21 -1.37 2.18
#